data_07fd88fc21971639afe1770b1f023750
#
_entry.id   07fd88fc21971639afe1770b1f023750
#
_cell.length_a   1.000
_cell.length_b   1.000
_cell.length_c   1.000
_cell.angle_alpha   90.00
_cell.angle_beta   90.00
_cell.angle_gamma   90.00
#
_symmetry.space_group_name_H-M   'P 1'
#
loop_
_entity.id
_entity.type
_entity.pdbx_description
1 polymer ?
#
loop_
_entity_poly.entity_id
_entity_poly.type
_entity_poly.pdbx_seq_one_letter_code
_entity_poly.pdbx_strand_id
1 'polypeptide(L)'
;FLFSDLEDKPCEIAFSRNGCNINHGILIKAGLVKEGIKDVVLTSLLNILKELAFYLYDNKKIAFNRKDFEEFISVYSGKYFRHQILTDDKILDLLCNSNILKFDDEYYGFSYKYIYYFLIAQKISSEIDSYESLIYDLCNNIHLEINANILIFLSHHSKAQILIDSIVFTSQIPFEQAVPLTLNKNDEFVKFIAEFTNEIKDEIIEERNPKEEVK
;
A
#
# COMPACT_ATOMS: atom_id res chain seq x y z
N PHE A 1 8.34 10.76 -13.08
CA PHE A 1 9.71 10.33 -13.42
C PHE A 1 10.69 10.34 -12.23
N LEU A 2 10.27 10.67 -11.00
CA LEU A 2 11.15 10.76 -9.82
C LEU A 2 11.11 9.55 -8.86
N PHE A 3 10.41 8.50 -9.21
CA PHE A 3 10.26 7.32 -8.33
C PHE A 3 10.65 5.97 -8.98
N SER A 4 11.29 6.01 -10.18
CA SER A 4 11.77 4.78 -10.83
C SER A 4 12.96 4.13 -10.13
N ASP A 5 13.65 4.84 -9.23
CA ASP A 5 14.89 4.39 -8.59
C ASP A 5 14.77 4.14 -7.06
N LEU A 6 13.54 4.05 -6.52
CA LEU A 6 13.37 3.35 -5.27
C LEU A 6 13.62 1.87 -5.58
N GLU A 7 14.91 1.48 -5.50
CA GLU A 7 15.28 0.08 -5.51
C GLU A 7 14.29 -0.68 -4.63
N ASP A 8 13.51 -1.56 -5.25
CA ASP A 8 12.77 -2.63 -4.61
C ASP A 8 13.77 -3.56 -3.92
N LYS A 9 14.44 -3.04 -2.87
CA LYS A 9 15.00 -3.95 -1.88
C LYS A 9 13.79 -4.54 -1.21
N PRO A 10 13.47 -5.82 -1.50
CA PRO A 10 12.41 -6.50 -0.77
C PRO A 10 12.75 -6.26 0.69
N CYS A 11 11.80 -5.70 1.42
CA CYS A 11 11.88 -5.66 2.85
C CYS A 11 11.80 -7.12 3.29
N GLU A 12 12.94 -7.83 3.28
CA GLU A 12 13.11 -9.20 3.78
C GLU A 12 12.88 -9.28 5.30
N ILE A 13 12.39 -8.19 5.89
CA ILE A 13 12.00 -8.17 7.28
C ILE A 13 10.65 -8.88 7.39
N ALA A 14 10.79 -10.21 7.44
CA ALA A 14 9.86 -11.12 8.08
C ALA A 14 8.38 -10.94 7.71
N PHE A 15 7.98 -11.55 6.62
CA PHE A 15 6.66 -12.18 6.52
C PHE A 15 6.56 -13.32 7.57
N SER A 16 6.61 -12.95 8.83
CA SER A 16 6.17 -13.82 9.91
C SER A 16 4.65 -13.85 9.82
N ARG A 17 4.08 -15.04 9.78
CA ARG A 17 2.65 -15.35 9.59
C ARG A 17 1.64 -14.60 10.48
N ASN A 18 2.09 -13.75 11.39
CA ASN A 18 1.26 -13.00 12.35
C ASN A 18 1.61 -11.51 12.45
N GLY A 19 2.36 -10.92 11.51
CA GLY A 19 3.06 -9.69 11.87
C GLY A 19 3.17 -8.55 10.89
N CYS A 20 2.54 -8.55 9.74
CA CYS A 20 2.75 -7.46 8.76
C CYS A 20 2.40 -6.05 9.31
N ASN A 21 1.43 -5.96 10.21
CA ASN A 21 0.96 -4.67 10.76
C ASN A 21 1.72 -4.13 11.96
N ILE A 22 2.23 -5.02 12.79
CA ILE A 22 2.91 -4.62 14.02
C ILE A 22 4.24 -3.94 13.69
N ASN A 23 4.89 -4.37 12.60
CA ASN A 23 6.24 -3.94 12.28
C ASN A 23 6.34 -2.48 11.82
N HIS A 24 5.41 -1.96 11.00
CA HIS A 24 5.52 -0.58 10.51
C HIS A 24 5.31 0.45 11.63
N GLY A 25 4.30 0.26 12.46
CA GLY A 25 4.08 1.12 13.63
C GLY A 25 5.23 1.04 14.64
N ILE A 26 5.81 -0.14 14.83
CA ILE A 26 6.97 -0.36 15.70
C ILE A 26 8.21 0.30 15.09
N LEU A 27 8.46 0.17 13.78
CA LEU A 27 9.60 0.78 13.10
C LEU A 27 9.56 2.30 13.22
N ILE A 28 8.40 2.92 12.96
CA ILE A 28 8.22 4.37 13.11
C ILE A 28 8.50 4.78 14.56
N LYS A 29 7.90 4.09 15.54
CA LYS A 29 8.11 4.38 16.96
C LYS A 29 9.56 4.18 17.37
N ALA A 30 10.19 3.08 16.95
CA ALA A 30 11.59 2.78 17.29
C ALA A 30 12.54 3.82 16.71
N GLY A 31 12.32 4.28 15.47
CA GLY A 31 13.07 5.38 14.87
C GLY A 31 12.99 6.66 15.70
N LEU A 32 11.77 7.06 16.08
CA LEU A 32 11.53 8.26 16.88
C LEU A 32 12.07 8.15 18.33
N VAL A 33 11.91 6.98 18.96
CA VAL A 33 12.44 6.74 20.32
C VAL A 33 13.97 6.77 20.33
N LYS A 34 14.62 6.29 19.27
CA LYS A 34 16.07 6.34 19.13
C LYS A 34 16.60 7.79 19.15
N GLU A 35 15.81 8.74 18.66
CA GLU A 35 16.11 10.18 18.72
C GLU A 35 15.80 10.81 20.09
N GLY A 36 15.49 10.00 21.11
CA GLY A 36 15.31 10.48 22.51
C GLY A 36 13.95 11.16 22.77
N ILE A 37 12.94 10.88 21.97
CA ILE A 37 11.64 11.54 22.07
C ILE A 37 10.80 10.91 23.18
N LYS A 38 10.19 11.76 24.00
CA LYS A 38 9.28 11.36 25.07
C LYS A 38 7.91 10.94 24.51
N ASP A 39 7.23 10.02 25.19
CA ASP A 39 5.96 9.40 24.76
C ASP A 39 4.87 10.40 24.33
N VAL A 40 4.73 11.52 25.03
CA VAL A 40 3.73 12.55 24.70
C VAL A 40 4.01 13.19 23.34
N VAL A 41 5.29 13.51 23.08
CA VAL A 41 5.73 14.09 21.80
C VAL A 41 5.60 13.06 20.70
N LEU A 42 5.93 11.80 20.99
CA LEU A 42 5.81 10.67 20.08
C LEU A 42 4.38 10.52 19.54
N THR A 43 3.38 10.56 20.42
CA THR A 43 1.98 10.46 20.02
C THR A 43 1.56 11.63 19.13
N SER A 44 2.01 12.84 19.45
CA SER A 44 1.74 14.04 18.64
C SER A 44 2.37 13.93 17.25
N LEU A 45 3.62 13.46 17.16
CA LEU A 45 4.31 13.25 15.89
C LEU A 45 3.64 12.16 15.04
N LEU A 46 3.20 11.06 15.64
CA LEU A 46 2.46 10.02 14.93
C LEU A 46 1.13 10.56 14.36
N ASN A 47 0.45 11.45 15.08
CA ASN A 47 -0.76 12.08 14.57
C ASN A 47 -0.44 13.04 13.41
N ILE A 48 0.62 13.85 13.52
CA ILE A 48 1.08 14.71 12.42
C ILE A 48 1.43 13.87 11.19
N LEU A 49 2.12 12.76 11.35
CA LEU A 49 2.49 11.87 10.24
C LEU A 49 1.27 11.26 9.55
N LYS A 50 0.25 10.83 10.30
CA LYS A 50 -0.99 10.29 9.73
C LYS A 50 -1.73 11.35 8.91
N GLU A 51 -1.88 12.54 9.48
CA GLU A 51 -2.55 13.65 8.79
C GLU A 51 -1.76 14.14 7.58
N LEU A 52 -0.42 14.19 7.68
CA LEU A 52 0.45 14.56 6.55
C LEU A 52 0.34 13.54 5.41
N ALA A 53 0.40 12.25 5.72
CA ALA A 53 0.27 11.21 4.72
C ALA A 53 -1.09 11.29 4.00
N PHE A 54 -2.16 11.49 4.76
CA PHE A 54 -3.50 11.65 4.19
C PHE A 54 -3.65 12.95 3.41
N TYR A 55 -3.10 14.06 3.88
CA TYR A 55 -3.09 15.34 3.17
C TYR A 55 -2.39 15.23 1.81
N LEU A 56 -1.25 14.55 1.76
CA LEU A 56 -0.53 14.31 0.51
C LEU A 56 -1.35 13.41 -0.44
N TYR A 57 -1.97 12.37 0.08
CA TYR A 57 -2.82 11.47 -0.69
C TYR A 57 -4.01 12.19 -1.32
N ASP A 58 -4.73 12.99 -0.54
CA ASP A 58 -5.89 13.76 -0.97
C ASP A 58 -5.53 14.80 -2.04
N ASN A 59 -4.35 15.43 -1.90
CA ASN A 59 -3.81 16.38 -2.87
C ASN A 59 -3.06 15.72 -4.04
N LYS A 60 -3.05 14.38 -4.14
CA LYS A 60 -2.35 13.60 -5.19
C LYS A 60 -0.86 13.94 -5.28
N LYS A 61 -0.24 14.26 -4.15
CA LYS A 61 1.19 14.54 -4.00
C LYS A 61 1.90 13.34 -3.38
N ILE A 62 3.11 13.05 -3.87
CA ILE A 62 3.97 11.98 -3.33
C ILE A 62 5.14 12.59 -2.54
N ALA A 63 5.50 13.81 -2.90
CA ALA A 63 6.55 14.59 -2.26
C ALA A 63 6.04 16.00 -1.98
N PHE A 64 6.68 16.68 -1.08
CA PHE A 64 6.31 18.03 -0.66
C PHE A 64 7.57 18.84 -0.36
N ASN A 65 7.50 20.15 -0.57
CA ASN A 65 8.56 21.06 -0.19
C ASN A 65 8.24 21.71 1.19
N ARG A 66 9.15 22.55 1.65
CA ARG A 66 8.98 23.24 2.94
C ARG A 66 7.70 24.09 2.98
N LYS A 67 7.38 24.79 1.89
CA LYS A 67 6.18 25.60 1.80
C LYS A 67 4.90 24.76 1.89
N ASP A 68 4.86 23.61 1.21
CA ASP A 68 3.74 22.68 1.31
C ASP A 68 3.56 22.17 2.77
N PHE A 69 4.68 21.97 3.47
CA PHE A 69 4.63 21.55 4.88
C PHE A 69 4.10 22.65 5.80
N GLU A 70 4.50 23.90 5.59
CA GLU A 70 3.98 25.05 6.32
C GLU A 70 2.47 25.25 6.09
N GLU A 71 2.00 25.09 4.84
CA GLU A 71 0.57 25.11 4.50
C GLU A 71 -0.18 23.96 5.22
N PHE A 72 0.36 22.75 5.17
CA PHE A 72 -0.20 21.60 5.87
C PHE A 72 -0.29 21.87 7.39
N ILE A 73 0.78 22.36 8.01
CA ILE A 73 0.80 22.64 9.45
C ILE A 73 -0.20 23.74 9.82
N SER A 74 -0.41 24.73 8.97
CA SER A 74 -1.43 25.75 9.18
C SER A 74 -2.84 25.14 9.23
N VAL A 75 -3.18 24.27 8.27
CA VAL A 75 -4.44 23.53 8.24
C VAL A 75 -4.58 22.61 9.45
N TYR A 76 -3.52 21.84 9.76
CA TYR A 76 -3.49 20.93 10.89
C TYR A 76 -3.72 21.66 12.22
N SER A 77 -3.06 22.79 12.44
CA SER A 77 -3.19 23.59 13.67
C SER A 77 -4.57 24.24 13.82
N GLY A 78 -5.26 24.49 12.72
CA GLY A 78 -6.65 24.96 12.73
C GLY A 78 -7.65 23.86 13.13
N LYS A 79 -7.32 22.59 12.84
CA LYS A 79 -8.17 21.42 13.13
C LYS A 79 -7.89 20.80 14.48
N TYR A 80 -6.62 20.77 14.90
CA TYR A 80 -6.17 20.12 16.13
C TYR A 80 -5.43 21.10 17.02
N PHE A 81 -5.69 21.02 18.33
CA PHE A 81 -4.92 21.79 19.31
C PHE A 81 -3.46 21.29 19.32
N ARG A 82 -2.57 22.08 18.74
CA ARG A 82 -1.13 21.76 18.69
C ARG A 82 -0.47 22.35 19.94
N HIS A 83 -0.03 21.48 20.86
CA HIS A 83 1.00 21.89 21.80
C HIS A 83 2.28 22.15 20.98
N GLN A 84 2.70 23.40 20.86
CA GLN A 84 3.97 23.79 20.18
C GLN A 84 5.17 23.30 20.97
N ILE A 85 5.41 21.99 20.94
CA ILE A 85 6.56 21.38 21.62
C ILE A 85 7.81 21.47 20.74
N LEU A 86 7.63 21.47 19.42
CA LEU A 86 8.70 21.50 18.43
C LEU A 86 8.38 22.51 17.31
N THR A 87 9.42 23.18 16.80
CA THR A 87 9.31 23.98 15.57
C THR A 87 9.20 23.08 14.35
N ASP A 88 8.66 23.60 13.26
CA ASP A 88 8.45 22.85 12.01
C ASP A 88 9.76 22.28 11.46
N ASP A 89 10.86 23.04 11.54
CA ASP A 89 12.20 22.58 11.16
C ASP A 89 12.65 21.37 11.99
N LYS A 90 12.48 21.45 13.30
CA LYS A 90 12.84 20.34 14.19
C LYS A 90 12.01 19.09 13.93
N ILE A 91 10.75 19.26 13.51
CA ILE A 91 9.93 18.12 13.14
C ILE A 91 10.49 17.47 11.86
N LEU A 92 10.79 18.25 10.82
CA LEU A 92 11.34 17.73 9.56
C LEU A 92 12.70 17.06 9.78
N ASP A 93 13.62 17.71 10.50
CA ASP A 93 14.94 17.17 10.82
C ASP A 93 14.82 15.83 11.55
N LEU A 94 13.93 15.76 12.54
CA LEU A 94 13.72 14.56 13.32
C LEU A 94 13.11 13.42 12.50
N LEU A 95 12.17 13.71 11.61
CA LEU A 95 11.58 12.70 10.72
C LEU A 95 12.59 12.19 9.68
N CYS A 96 13.50 13.05 9.23
CA CYS A 96 14.61 12.65 8.35
C CYS A 96 15.66 11.82 9.10
N ASN A 97 16.07 12.23 10.29
CA ASN A 97 17.05 11.50 11.12
C ASN A 97 16.52 10.11 11.52
N SER A 98 15.20 9.99 11.70
CA SER A 98 14.53 8.70 11.98
C SER A 98 14.31 7.82 10.72
N ASN A 99 14.78 8.23 9.55
CA ASN A 99 14.53 7.57 8.26
C ASN A 99 13.04 7.36 7.93
N ILE A 100 12.15 8.17 8.47
CA ILE A 100 10.73 8.15 8.13
C ILE A 100 10.50 8.97 6.86
N LEU A 101 11.14 10.14 6.79
CA LEU A 101 11.20 10.95 5.60
C LEU A 101 12.63 10.93 5.03
N LYS A 102 12.73 11.14 3.74
CA LYS A 102 13.96 11.45 3.03
C LYS A 102 13.85 12.84 2.43
N PHE A 103 14.97 13.54 2.38
CA PHE A 103 15.10 14.84 1.72
C PHE A 103 15.99 14.68 0.48
N ASP A 104 15.47 15.07 -0.67
CA ASP A 104 16.14 14.95 -1.96
C ASP A 104 15.68 16.08 -2.88
N ASP A 105 16.62 16.78 -3.51
CA ASP A 105 16.37 17.86 -4.48
C ASP A 105 15.30 18.88 -4.04
N GLU A 106 15.42 19.40 -2.80
CA GLU A 106 14.49 20.37 -2.19
C GLU A 106 13.11 19.79 -1.79
N TYR A 107 12.88 18.50 -1.97
CA TYR A 107 11.63 17.82 -1.63
C TYR A 107 11.81 16.78 -0.53
N TYR A 108 10.78 16.69 0.30
CA TYR A 108 10.63 15.66 1.31
C TYR A 108 9.67 14.58 0.78
N GLY A 109 9.96 13.33 1.03
CA GLY A 109 9.09 12.21 0.72
C GLY A 109 9.19 11.13 1.79
N PHE A 110 8.22 10.22 1.87
CA PHE A 110 8.34 9.06 2.75
C PHE A 110 9.46 8.15 2.27
N SER A 111 10.34 7.72 3.17
CA SER A 111 11.49 6.86 2.86
C SER A 111 11.06 5.51 2.29
N TYR A 112 9.91 5.01 2.74
CA TYR A 112 9.33 3.74 2.28
C TYR A 112 7.86 3.93 1.93
N LYS A 113 7.44 3.49 0.75
CA LYS A 113 6.05 3.53 0.28
C LYS A 113 5.08 2.89 1.28
N TYR A 114 5.48 1.77 1.90
CA TYR A 114 4.63 1.05 2.85
C TYR A 114 4.35 1.85 4.14
N ILE A 115 5.27 2.68 4.60
CA ILE A 115 5.02 3.61 5.71
C ILE A 115 3.92 4.60 5.33
N TYR A 116 3.98 5.13 4.11
CA TYR A 116 2.98 6.05 3.58
C TYR A 116 1.60 5.40 3.53
N TYR A 117 1.47 4.21 2.92
CA TYR A 117 0.20 3.48 2.82
C TYR A 117 -0.37 3.10 4.19
N PHE A 118 0.49 2.65 5.09
CA PHE A 118 0.14 2.33 6.47
C PHE A 118 -0.44 3.53 7.23
N LEU A 119 0.18 4.70 7.12
CA LEU A 119 -0.29 5.92 7.79
C LEU A 119 -1.63 6.40 7.25
N ILE A 120 -1.84 6.32 5.93
CA ILE A 120 -3.14 6.61 5.30
C ILE A 120 -4.21 5.65 5.84
N ALA A 121 -3.93 4.36 5.86
CA ALA A 121 -4.85 3.36 6.39
C ALA A 121 -5.17 3.60 7.87
N GLN A 122 -4.19 3.99 8.68
CA GLN A 122 -4.41 4.36 10.07
C GLN A 122 -5.32 5.59 10.22
N LYS A 123 -5.17 6.60 9.34
CA LYS A 123 -6.05 7.77 9.35
C LYS A 123 -7.48 7.37 9.01
N ILE A 124 -7.69 6.63 7.93
CA ILE A 124 -9.01 6.16 7.52
C ILE A 124 -9.64 5.29 8.62
N SER A 125 -8.87 4.36 9.21
CA SER A 125 -9.34 3.48 10.28
C SER A 125 -9.80 4.22 11.53
N SER A 126 -9.18 5.38 11.84
CA SER A 126 -9.56 6.17 13.03
C SER A 126 -10.90 6.89 12.88
N GLU A 127 -11.38 7.11 11.67
CA GLU A 127 -12.61 7.85 11.36
C GLU A 127 -13.40 7.16 10.23
N ILE A 128 -13.53 5.83 10.30
CA ILE A 128 -13.95 4.98 9.17
C ILE A 128 -15.32 5.37 8.60
N ASP A 129 -16.24 5.78 9.44
CA ASP A 129 -17.59 6.19 9.03
C ASP A 129 -17.58 7.48 8.19
N SER A 130 -16.57 8.32 8.37
CA SER A 130 -16.38 9.56 7.60
C SER A 130 -15.75 9.31 6.22
N TYR A 131 -15.17 8.13 6.01
CA TYR A 131 -14.43 7.76 4.79
C TYR A 131 -15.10 6.66 3.98
N GLU A 132 -16.39 6.41 4.18
CA GLU A 132 -17.15 5.38 3.47
C GLU A 132 -17.03 5.51 1.94
N SER A 133 -17.27 6.69 1.40
CA SER A 133 -17.13 6.96 -0.04
C SER A 133 -15.71 6.69 -0.55
N LEU A 134 -14.68 7.08 0.22
CA LEU A 134 -13.30 6.82 -0.14
C LEU A 134 -12.98 5.32 -0.14
N ILE A 135 -13.54 4.55 0.79
CA ILE A 135 -13.37 3.08 0.83
C ILE A 135 -13.94 2.44 -0.44
N TYR A 136 -15.14 2.88 -0.88
CA TYR A 136 -15.70 2.43 -2.16
C TYR A 136 -14.80 2.79 -3.34
N ASP A 137 -14.27 4.00 -3.39
CA ASP A 137 -13.36 4.43 -4.46
C ASP A 137 -12.06 3.61 -4.47
N LEU A 138 -11.50 3.32 -3.29
CA LEU A 138 -10.32 2.43 -3.16
C LEU A 138 -10.61 1.03 -3.69
N CYS A 139 -11.77 0.45 -3.34
CA CYS A 139 -12.18 -0.87 -3.79
C CYS A 139 -12.40 -0.92 -5.31
N ASN A 140 -13.09 0.08 -5.88
CA ASN A 140 -13.33 0.16 -7.32
C ASN A 140 -12.04 0.29 -8.13
N ASN A 141 -10.99 0.87 -7.54
CA ASN A 141 -9.69 1.07 -8.16
C ASN A 141 -8.61 0.20 -7.51
N ILE A 142 -8.96 -1.01 -7.07
CA ILE A 142 -8.05 -1.95 -6.39
C ILE A 142 -6.86 -2.38 -7.27
N HIS A 143 -6.97 -2.25 -8.59
CA HIS A 143 -5.88 -2.53 -9.53
C HIS A 143 -4.70 -1.56 -9.40
N LEU A 144 -4.88 -0.41 -8.75
CA LEU A 144 -3.81 0.52 -8.45
C LEU A 144 -3.05 0.06 -7.19
N GLU A 145 -1.72 -0.05 -7.28
CA GLU A 145 -0.84 -0.50 -6.19
C GLU A 145 -1.12 0.22 -4.87
N ILE A 146 -1.24 1.55 -4.92
CA ILE A 146 -1.50 2.37 -3.74
C ILE A 146 -2.82 1.98 -3.05
N ASN A 147 -3.90 1.80 -3.82
CA ASN A 147 -5.22 1.48 -3.29
C ASN A 147 -5.26 0.08 -2.70
N ALA A 148 -4.68 -0.91 -3.40
CA ALA A 148 -4.57 -2.26 -2.90
C ALA A 148 -3.83 -2.33 -1.56
N ASN A 149 -2.68 -1.64 -1.45
CA ASN A 149 -1.89 -1.63 -0.22
C ASN A 149 -2.60 -0.89 0.93
N ILE A 150 -3.27 0.23 0.65
CA ILE A 150 -4.09 0.92 1.66
C ILE A 150 -5.20 0.00 2.18
N LEU A 151 -5.91 -0.71 1.29
CA LEU A 151 -6.97 -1.66 1.67
C LEU A 151 -6.44 -2.83 2.49
N ILE A 152 -5.27 -3.37 2.14
CA ILE A 152 -4.59 -4.41 2.93
C ILE A 152 -4.33 -3.92 4.35
N PHE A 153 -3.69 -2.76 4.52
CA PHE A 153 -3.44 -2.21 5.84
C PHE A 153 -4.72 -1.87 6.58
N LEU A 154 -5.72 -1.34 5.89
CA LEU A 154 -7.01 -0.98 6.47
C LEU A 154 -7.75 -2.22 6.99
N SER A 155 -7.74 -3.33 6.25
CA SER A 155 -8.36 -4.60 6.67
C SER A 155 -7.73 -5.20 7.93
N HIS A 156 -6.48 -4.87 8.19
CA HIS A 156 -5.79 -5.25 9.40
C HIS A 156 -6.07 -4.30 10.59
N HIS A 157 -6.27 -3.01 10.32
CA HIS A 157 -6.52 -2.01 11.36
C HIS A 157 -7.97 -1.91 11.77
N SER A 158 -8.89 -2.21 10.86
CA SER A 158 -10.31 -2.11 11.08
C SER A 158 -11.02 -3.44 10.84
N LYS A 159 -11.93 -3.77 11.75
CA LYS A 159 -12.90 -4.87 11.58
C LYS A 159 -14.27 -4.35 11.14
N ALA A 160 -14.34 -3.15 10.60
CA ALA A 160 -15.60 -2.56 10.19
C ALA A 160 -16.25 -3.38 9.08
N GLN A 161 -17.53 -3.71 9.27
CA GLN A 161 -18.29 -4.53 8.33
C GLN A 161 -18.34 -3.90 6.94
N ILE A 162 -18.46 -2.58 6.87
CA ILE A 162 -18.48 -1.83 5.61
C ILE A 162 -17.27 -2.06 4.72
N LEU A 163 -16.08 -2.19 5.32
CA LEU A 163 -14.85 -2.47 4.56
C LEU A 163 -14.91 -3.87 3.93
N ILE A 164 -15.32 -4.85 4.72
CA ILE A 164 -15.42 -6.24 4.26
C ILE A 164 -16.47 -6.34 3.16
N ASP A 165 -17.64 -5.75 3.36
CA ASP A 165 -18.75 -5.76 2.40
C ASP A 165 -18.35 -5.06 1.09
N SER A 166 -17.65 -3.94 1.17
CA SER A 166 -17.16 -3.21 -0.02
C SER A 166 -16.14 -4.03 -0.81
N ILE A 167 -15.18 -4.67 -0.15
CA ILE A 167 -14.18 -5.53 -0.82
C ILE A 167 -14.87 -6.73 -1.48
N VAL A 168 -15.77 -7.41 -0.75
CA VAL A 168 -16.50 -8.58 -1.27
C VAL A 168 -17.36 -8.18 -2.47
N PHE A 169 -18.15 -7.11 -2.34
CA PHE A 169 -19.02 -6.63 -3.41
C PHE A 169 -18.21 -6.28 -4.66
N THR A 170 -17.17 -5.48 -4.52
CA THR A 170 -16.35 -5.04 -5.66
C THR A 170 -15.60 -6.20 -6.31
N SER A 171 -15.17 -7.20 -5.52
CA SER A 171 -14.49 -8.38 -6.06
C SER A 171 -15.39 -9.31 -6.89
N GLN A 172 -16.70 -9.23 -6.69
CA GLN A 172 -17.68 -10.03 -7.45
C GLN A 172 -18.00 -9.42 -8.82
N ILE A 173 -17.97 -8.10 -8.95
CA ILE A 173 -18.36 -7.38 -10.18
C ILE A 173 -17.66 -7.92 -11.44
N PRO A 174 -16.33 -8.14 -11.47
CA PRO A 174 -15.65 -8.64 -12.67
C PRO A 174 -16.10 -10.04 -13.09
N PHE A 175 -16.72 -10.80 -12.19
CA PHE A 175 -17.11 -12.18 -12.39
C PHE A 175 -18.63 -12.37 -12.55
N GLU A 176 -19.44 -11.31 -12.50
CA GLU A 176 -20.90 -11.41 -12.62
C GLU A 176 -21.36 -12.09 -13.91
N GLN A 177 -20.61 -11.89 -15.00
CA GLN A 177 -20.90 -12.51 -16.30
C GLN A 177 -20.08 -13.77 -16.55
N ALA A 178 -19.20 -14.13 -15.64
CA ALA A 178 -18.35 -15.30 -15.82
C ALA A 178 -19.11 -16.58 -15.47
N VAL A 179 -19.15 -17.50 -16.41
CA VAL A 179 -19.66 -18.84 -16.16
C VAL A 179 -18.60 -19.65 -15.43
N PRO A 180 -18.89 -20.22 -14.24
CA PRO A 180 -17.91 -21.02 -13.52
C PRO A 180 -17.40 -22.17 -14.38
N LEU A 181 -16.08 -22.30 -14.49
CA LEU A 181 -15.47 -23.43 -15.18
C LEU A 181 -15.76 -24.71 -14.39
N THR A 182 -16.33 -25.69 -15.07
CA THR A 182 -16.54 -27.02 -14.50
C THR A 182 -15.50 -27.99 -15.03
N LEU A 183 -15.13 -28.99 -14.22
CA LEU A 183 -14.26 -30.09 -14.68
C LEU A 183 -15.03 -31.16 -15.50
N ASN A 184 -16.23 -30.83 -15.93
CA ASN A 184 -17.03 -31.73 -16.72
C ASN A 184 -16.43 -31.86 -18.14
N LYS A 185 -16.18 -33.10 -18.61
CA LYS A 185 -15.58 -33.40 -19.91
C LYS A 185 -16.35 -32.83 -21.10
N ASN A 186 -17.61 -32.45 -20.91
CA ASN A 186 -18.46 -31.87 -21.95
C ASN A 186 -18.37 -30.34 -22.04
N ASP A 187 -17.64 -29.71 -21.10
CA ASP A 187 -17.42 -28.27 -21.07
C ASP A 187 -16.50 -27.86 -22.23
N GLU A 188 -16.88 -26.81 -22.95
CA GLU A 188 -16.15 -26.33 -24.13
C GLU A 188 -14.68 -25.93 -23.75
N PHE A 189 -14.47 -25.39 -22.58
CA PHE A 189 -13.13 -25.03 -22.12
C PHE A 189 -12.28 -26.28 -21.87
N VAL A 190 -12.85 -27.34 -21.29
CA VAL A 190 -12.13 -28.59 -21.06
C VAL A 190 -11.77 -29.27 -22.39
N LYS A 191 -12.66 -29.17 -23.37
CA LYS A 191 -12.39 -29.66 -24.75
C LYS A 191 -11.27 -28.85 -25.39
N PHE A 192 -11.32 -27.51 -25.30
CA PHE A 192 -10.27 -26.63 -25.83
C PHE A 192 -8.90 -26.94 -25.21
N ILE A 193 -8.83 -27.10 -23.88
CA ILE A 193 -7.56 -27.46 -23.21
C ILE A 193 -7.06 -28.83 -23.64
N ALA A 194 -7.96 -29.81 -23.85
CA ALA A 194 -7.58 -31.13 -24.31
C ALA A 194 -7.04 -31.11 -25.76
N GLU A 195 -7.67 -30.35 -26.65
CA GLU A 195 -7.22 -30.14 -28.02
C GLU A 195 -5.84 -29.44 -28.04
N PHE A 196 -5.69 -28.32 -27.35
CA PHE A 196 -4.43 -27.57 -27.24
C PHE A 196 -3.29 -28.43 -26.65
N THR A 197 -3.60 -29.27 -25.66
CA THR A 197 -2.59 -30.17 -25.06
C THR A 197 -2.18 -31.26 -26.06
N ASN A 198 -3.07 -31.73 -26.92
CA ASN A 198 -2.74 -32.73 -27.94
C ASN A 198 -1.90 -32.10 -29.06
N GLU A 199 -2.23 -30.90 -29.53
CA GLU A 199 -1.42 -30.19 -30.53
C GLU A 199 0.02 -30.00 -30.05
N ILE A 200 0.23 -29.52 -28.80
CA ILE A 200 1.59 -29.38 -28.23
C ILE A 200 2.31 -30.72 -28.15
N LYS A 201 1.62 -31.80 -27.79
CA LYS A 201 2.24 -33.14 -27.72
C LYS A 201 2.70 -33.60 -29.11
N ASP A 202 1.89 -33.38 -30.13
CA ASP A 202 2.21 -33.77 -31.48
C ASP A 202 3.40 -32.99 -32.01
N GLU A 203 3.49 -31.67 -31.78
CA GLU A 203 4.68 -30.86 -32.10
C GLU A 203 5.94 -31.37 -31.38
N ILE A 204 5.86 -31.68 -30.08
CA ILE A 204 7.01 -32.17 -29.30
C ILE A 204 7.45 -33.58 -29.81
N ILE A 205 6.52 -34.41 -30.30
CA ILE A 205 6.84 -35.73 -30.81
C ILE A 205 7.47 -35.66 -32.20
N GLU A 206 7.05 -34.71 -33.03
CA GLU A 206 7.65 -34.47 -34.33
C GLU A 206 9.11 -33.97 -34.23
N GLU A 207 9.39 -33.04 -33.32
CA GLU A 207 10.75 -32.55 -33.03
C GLU A 207 11.68 -33.63 -32.43
N ARG A 208 11.14 -34.69 -31.84
CA ARG A 208 11.92 -35.78 -31.23
C ARG A 208 12.06 -37.04 -32.06
N ASN A 209 11.79 -36.99 -33.34
CA ASN A 209 11.93 -38.17 -34.19
C ASN A 209 13.44 -38.40 -34.59
N PRO A 210 14.18 -39.31 -33.91
CA PRO A 210 15.64 -39.41 -34.03
C PRO A 210 16.07 -40.25 -35.27
N LYS A 211 15.29 -40.28 -36.35
CA LYS A 211 15.60 -41.12 -37.52
C LYS A 211 16.36 -40.46 -38.63
N GLU A 212 16.81 -39.21 -38.50
CA GLU A 212 17.57 -38.50 -39.54
C GLU A 212 19.05 -38.21 -39.21
N GLU A 213 19.59 -38.66 -38.10
CA GLU A 213 21.00 -38.49 -37.79
C GLU A 213 21.87 -39.75 -37.89
N VAL A 214 21.54 -40.64 -38.82
CA VAL A 214 22.48 -41.73 -39.18
C VAL A 214 22.53 -41.86 -40.72
N LYS A 215 23.28 -40.99 -41.36
CA LYS A 215 23.97 -41.26 -42.63
C LYS A 215 25.28 -40.51 -42.69
#